data_646db0dd487a317e46e52484919a3dab
#
_entry.id   646db0dd487a317e46e52484919a3dab
#
_cell.length_a   1.000
_cell.length_b   1.000
_cell.length_c   1.000
_cell.angle_alpha   90.00
_cell.angle_beta   90.00
_cell.angle_gamma   90.00
#
_symmetry.space_group_name_H-M   'P 1'
#
loop_
_entity.id
_entity.type
_entity.pdbx_description
1 polymer ?
#
loop_
_entity_poly.entity_id
_entity_poly.type
_entity_poly.pdbx_seq_one_letter_code
_entity_poly.pdbx_strand_id
1 'polypeptide(L)'
;YRSHDCERYLPEASKSAERTAFERDRARVLHSSGLRRLGAKTQVLGPTSDDFVRTRLTHSLEVAQVGRALAGELGCDPDVVDTACLSHDLGHPAYGHNGEKALDIIAADIGGFEGNAQTLRLLTRLEPKVIAPDGRSLGLNLTRASLDATAKYPWAKGAGPGGEEGKSARKYCFYSDDADIAAWMRQGAPTFKRCIEAQIMDLSDDIAYSVHDVEDAISLGAMDPVGADKDSELEGLINSTLSWYHPDFSADELGQAWHRLRNSSYWLSSYDHSRVDQAALKTMSSQLIGRFVDATVLATRQCYGAGALTRYAADLVVPREIQAEIMILKGAAVRYVMAPREHEADYLRQRTILFDLAQAMEEGGEKLLDPVFRADWRADTSDSARKRVIVDQLASLTDNSARAWHARYCGWFSQI
;
A
#
# COMPACT_ATOMS: atom_id res chain seq x y z
N TYR A 1 -4.83 -24.82 1.49
CA TYR A 1 -4.01 -24.41 2.66
C TYR A 1 -3.80 -25.61 3.59
N ARG A 2 -2.64 -25.67 4.23
CA ARG A 2 -2.25 -26.71 5.19
C ARG A 2 -2.41 -26.16 6.60
N SER A 3 -2.34 -27.04 7.63
CA SER A 3 -2.33 -26.63 9.04
C SER A 3 -1.25 -25.58 9.34
N HIS A 4 -0.07 -25.74 8.74
CA HIS A 4 1.05 -24.82 8.80
C HIS A 4 0.69 -23.37 8.38
N ASP A 5 -0.16 -23.21 7.36
CA ASP A 5 -0.61 -21.89 6.87
C ASP A 5 -1.51 -21.18 7.88
N CYS A 6 -2.24 -21.96 8.70
CA CYS A 6 -3.14 -21.45 9.72
C CYS A 6 -2.46 -21.20 11.08
N GLU A 7 -1.18 -21.56 11.25
CA GLU A 7 -0.44 -21.30 12.48
C GLU A 7 -0.26 -19.83 12.76
N ARG A 8 -0.25 -19.47 14.05
CA ARG A 8 0.05 -18.14 14.57
C ARG A 8 1.40 -18.18 15.28
N TYR A 9 2.13 -17.06 15.26
CA TYR A 9 3.42 -16.96 15.94
C TYR A 9 3.30 -17.29 17.43
N LEU A 10 2.31 -16.74 18.12
CA LEU A 10 1.88 -17.22 19.43
C LEU A 10 0.61 -18.07 19.26
N PRO A 11 0.63 -19.36 19.61
CA PRO A 11 -0.56 -20.19 19.55
C PRO A 11 -1.68 -19.64 20.41
N GLU A 12 -2.88 -19.59 19.86
CA GLU A 12 -4.09 -19.12 20.54
C GLU A 12 -5.18 -20.19 20.49
N ALA A 13 -5.91 -20.38 21.60
CA ALA A 13 -7.10 -21.22 21.62
C ALA A 13 -8.18 -20.66 20.68
N SER A 14 -8.88 -21.52 19.96
CA SER A 14 -10.01 -21.10 19.14
C SER A 14 -11.15 -20.60 20.04
N LYS A 15 -11.60 -19.38 19.78
CA LYS A 15 -12.72 -18.73 20.50
C LYS A 15 -14.11 -19.07 19.92
N SER A 16 -14.15 -19.60 18.71
CA SER A 16 -15.37 -20.01 18.01
C SER A 16 -15.05 -21.14 17.05
N ALA A 17 -15.88 -22.17 17.04
CA ALA A 17 -15.78 -23.28 16.11
C ALA A 17 -16.26 -22.90 14.67
N GLU A 18 -17.05 -21.84 14.55
CA GLU A 18 -17.70 -21.45 13.29
C GLU A 18 -16.84 -20.55 12.41
N ARG A 19 -15.85 -19.83 12.99
CA ARG A 19 -14.97 -18.92 12.24
C ARG A 19 -13.66 -19.58 11.88
N THR A 20 -13.28 -19.50 10.60
CA THR A 20 -11.96 -19.90 10.12
C THR A 20 -10.85 -19.05 10.75
N ALA A 21 -9.60 -19.51 10.64
CA ALA A 21 -8.45 -18.73 11.08
C ALA A 21 -8.29 -17.44 10.27
N PHE A 22 -8.61 -17.50 8.96
CA PHE A 22 -8.46 -16.40 8.01
C PHE A 22 -9.57 -15.34 8.17
N GLU A 23 -10.83 -15.75 8.41
CA GLU A 23 -11.90 -14.80 8.77
C GLU A 23 -11.55 -14.01 10.03
N ARG A 24 -10.88 -14.65 11.00
CA ARG A 24 -10.41 -13.94 12.21
C ARG A 24 -9.30 -12.95 11.91
N ASP A 25 -8.40 -13.27 10.98
CA ASP A 25 -7.33 -12.37 10.57
C ASP A 25 -7.88 -11.13 9.89
N ARG A 26 -8.77 -11.33 8.93
CA ARG A 26 -9.51 -10.24 8.28
C ARG A 26 -10.20 -9.34 9.31
N ALA A 27 -10.92 -9.92 10.26
CA ALA A 27 -11.58 -9.15 11.31
C ALA A 27 -10.59 -8.38 12.20
N ARG A 28 -9.41 -8.95 12.51
CA ARG A 28 -8.36 -8.26 13.28
C ARG A 28 -7.83 -7.03 12.55
N VAL A 29 -7.57 -7.12 11.26
CA VAL A 29 -7.14 -5.98 10.44
C VAL A 29 -8.25 -4.94 10.36
N LEU A 30 -9.49 -5.36 10.06
CA LEU A 30 -10.65 -4.48 9.93
C LEU A 30 -10.91 -3.67 11.21
N HIS A 31 -10.68 -4.26 12.39
CA HIS A 31 -10.85 -3.59 13.68
C HIS A 31 -9.59 -2.89 14.22
N SER A 32 -8.47 -2.92 13.49
CA SER A 32 -7.23 -2.28 13.92
C SER A 32 -7.32 -0.75 13.92
N SER A 33 -6.51 -0.12 14.76
CA SER A 33 -6.36 1.34 14.73
C SER A 33 -5.59 1.79 13.48
N GLY A 34 -4.67 0.97 12.98
CA GLY A 34 -3.93 1.22 11.75
C GLY A 34 -4.87 1.45 10.58
N LEU A 35 -5.84 0.55 10.36
CA LEU A 35 -6.80 0.70 9.27
C LEU A 35 -7.67 1.97 9.43
N ARG A 36 -8.13 2.26 10.65
CA ARG A 36 -8.91 3.51 10.88
C ARG A 36 -8.11 4.77 10.56
N ARG A 37 -6.80 4.78 10.89
CA ARG A 37 -5.93 5.93 10.59
C ARG A 37 -5.80 6.22 9.09
N LEU A 38 -5.97 5.23 8.22
CA LEU A 38 -5.92 5.42 6.76
C LEU A 38 -7.01 6.39 6.26
N GLY A 39 -8.14 6.52 6.96
CA GLY A 39 -9.17 7.50 6.65
C GLY A 39 -8.74 8.97 6.81
N ALA A 40 -7.60 9.22 7.49
CA ALA A 40 -7.06 10.56 7.71
C ALA A 40 -5.62 10.71 7.18
N LYS A 41 -5.20 9.82 6.26
CA LYS A 41 -3.91 9.88 5.56
C LYS A 41 -4.14 10.16 4.07
N THR A 42 -3.31 11.03 3.50
CA THR A 42 -3.32 11.35 2.06
C THR A 42 -3.10 10.09 1.21
N GLN A 43 -3.98 9.87 0.20
CA GLN A 43 -3.72 8.95 -0.91
C GLN A 43 -2.99 9.71 -2.02
N VAL A 44 -3.70 10.43 -2.86
CA VAL A 44 -3.18 11.31 -3.90
C VAL A 44 -3.48 12.77 -3.55
N LEU A 45 -4.70 13.06 -3.12
CA LEU A 45 -5.15 14.35 -2.63
C LEU A 45 -5.26 14.32 -1.11
N GLY A 46 -4.98 15.46 -0.44
CA GLY A 46 -5.14 15.55 1.02
C GLY A 46 -6.60 15.29 1.43
N PRO A 47 -6.83 14.59 2.55
CA PRO A 47 -8.18 14.17 2.97
C PRO A 47 -9.14 15.32 3.29
N THR A 48 -8.68 16.56 3.25
CA THR A 48 -9.48 17.78 3.50
C THR A 48 -9.68 18.63 2.25
N SER A 49 -9.26 18.17 1.06
CA SER A 49 -9.32 18.98 -0.16
C SER A 49 -10.70 19.00 -0.80
N ASP A 50 -11.46 17.92 -0.68
CA ASP A 50 -12.82 17.77 -1.23
C ASP A 50 -13.52 16.58 -0.57
N ASP A 51 -14.86 16.60 -0.45
CA ASP A 51 -15.66 15.53 0.14
C ASP A 51 -15.67 14.24 -0.71
N PHE A 52 -15.32 14.31 -1.98
CA PHE A 52 -15.32 13.17 -2.91
C PHE A 52 -13.95 12.53 -3.09
N VAL A 53 -12.90 13.09 -2.48
CA VAL A 53 -11.52 12.59 -2.62
C VAL A 53 -11.33 11.28 -1.87
N ARG A 54 -10.75 10.29 -2.55
CA ARG A 54 -10.39 9.01 -1.94
C ARG A 54 -9.31 9.17 -0.87
N THR A 55 -9.59 8.60 0.30
CA THR A 55 -8.59 8.39 1.35
C THR A 55 -7.89 7.05 1.15
N ARG A 56 -6.77 6.81 1.84
CA ARG A 56 -6.13 5.48 1.83
C ARG A 56 -7.06 4.37 2.34
N LEU A 57 -8.00 4.69 3.23
CA LEU A 57 -8.98 3.72 3.72
C LEU A 57 -9.95 3.29 2.61
N THR A 58 -10.54 4.25 1.89
CA THR A 58 -11.46 3.93 0.79
C THR A 58 -10.75 3.21 -0.33
N HIS A 59 -9.52 3.61 -0.68
CA HIS A 59 -8.66 2.90 -1.62
C HIS A 59 -8.40 1.45 -1.16
N SER A 60 -7.98 1.21 0.08
CA SER A 60 -7.73 -0.15 0.59
C SER A 60 -8.98 -1.04 0.54
N LEU A 61 -10.19 -0.48 0.74
CA LEU A 61 -11.45 -1.21 0.59
C LEU A 61 -11.73 -1.57 -0.88
N GLU A 62 -11.44 -0.67 -1.82
CA GLU A 62 -11.57 -0.91 -3.25
C GLU A 62 -10.56 -1.96 -3.74
N VAL A 63 -9.31 -1.89 -3.30
CA VAL A 63 -8.27 -2.92 -3.54
C VAL A 63 -8.74 -4.29 -3.02
N ALA A 64 -9.30 -4.34 -1.81
CA ALA A 64 -9.82 -5.55 -1.21
C ALA A 64 -10.98 -6.15 -2.01
N GLN A 65 -11.86 -5.33 -2.59
CA GLN A 65 -12.94 -5.78 -3.45
C GLN A 65 -12.42 -6.44 -4.74
N VAL A 66 -11.42 -5.84 -5.40
CA VAL A 66 -10.77 -6.41 -6.60
C VAL A 66 -10.03 -7.71 -6.23
N GLY A 67 -9.29 -7.71 -5.13
CA GLY A 67 -8.55 -8.89 -4.65
C GLY A 67 -9.46 -10.07 -4.33
N ARG A 68 -10.60 -9.84 -3.70
CA ARG A 68 -11.59 -10.89 -3.42
C ARG A 68 -12.17 -11.51 -4.69
N ALA A 69 -12.40 -10.71 -5.73
CA ALA A 69 -12.88 -11.22 -7.03
C ALA A 69 -11.83 -12.14 -7.65
N LEU A 70 -10.58 -11.70 -7.77
CA LEU A 70 -9.46 -12.51 -8.25
C LEU A 70 -9.27 -13.80 -7.42
N ALA A 71 -9.32 -13.68 -6.08
CA ALA A 71 -9.15 -14.82 -5.18
C ALA A 71 -10.23 -15.90 -5.42
N GLY A 72 -11.49 -15.50 -5.52
CA GLY A 72 -12.62 -16.42 -5.76
C GLY A 72 -12.47 -17.18 -7.08
N GLU A 73 -12.15 -16.47 -8.16
CA GLU A 73 -11.97 -17.06 -9.48
C GLU A 73 -10.73 -17.97 -9.58
N LEU A 74 -9.68 -17.71 -8.80
CA LEU A 74 -8.44 -18.50 -8.79
C LEU A 74 -8.43 -19.59 -7.72
N GLY A 75 -9.46 -19.66 -6.85
CA GLY A 75 -9.57 -20.66 -5.79
C GLY A 75 -8.61 -20.43 -4.61
N CYS A 76 -8.15 -19.20 -4.43
CA CYS A 76 -7.51 -18.74 -3.17
C CYS A 76 -8.60 -18.53 -2.11
N ASP A 77 -8.20 -18.58 -0.82
CA ASP A 77 -9.10 -18.15 0.24
C ASP A 77 -9.29 -16.61 0.17
N PRO A 78 -10.54 -16.13 -0.04
CA PRO A 78 -10.78 -14.70 -0.19
C PRO A 78 -10.43 -13.87 1.04
N ASP A 79 -10.46 -14.45 2.24
CA ASP A 79 -10.16 -13.73 3.47
C ASP A 79 -8.64 -13.56 3.70
N VAL A 80 -7.81 -14.45 3.15
CA VAL A 80 -6.35 -14.26 3.11
C VAL A 80 -5.99 -13.08 2.20
N VAL A 81 -6.55 -13.05 0.99
CA VAL A 81 -6.30 -11.97 0.03
C VAL A 81 -6.86 -10.64 0.52
N ASP A 82 -8.09 -10.64 1.05
CA ASP A 82 -8.73 -9.45 1.63
C ASP A 82 -7.89 -8.87 2.79
N THR A 83 -7.39 -9.75 3.69
CA THR A 83 -6.47 -9.35 4.77
C THR A 83 -5.22 -8.66 4.23
N ALA A 84 -4.61 -9.20 3.17
CA ALA A 84 -3.45 -8.62 2.54
C ALA A 84 -3.77 -7.26 1.90
N CYS A 85 -4.88 -7.18 1.13
CA CYS A 85 -5.34 -5.97 0.49
C CYS A 85 -5.69 -4.85 1.49
N LEU A 86 -6.39 -5.16 2.58
CA LEU A 86 -6.68 -4.19 3.65
C LEU A 86 -5.42 -3.70 4.37
N SER A 87 -4.36 -4.52 4.35
CA SER A 87 -3.14 -4.24 5.09
C SER A 87 -2.07 -3.53 4.27
N HIS A 88 -2.13 -3.54 2.94
CA HIS A 88 -1.01 -3.14 2.07
C HIS A 88 -0.50 -1.73 2.35
N ASP A 89 -1.37 -0.81 2.73
CA ASP A 89 -1.07 0.61 2.96
C ASP A 89 -0.92 1.02 4.45
N LEU A 90 -1.06 0.08 5.40
CA LEU A 90 -1.04 0.39 6.84
C LEU A 90 0.23 1.13 7.29
N GLY A 91 1.36 0.79 6.70
CA GLY A 91 2.67 1.33 7.04
C GLY A 91 2.97 2.71 6.46
N HIS A 92 2.14 3.26 5.58
CA HIS A 92 2.36 4.61 5.06
C HIS A 92 2.22 5.64 6.18
N PRO A 93 3.16 6.60 6.30
CA PRO A 93 3.10 7.67 7.29
C PRO A 93 2.12 8.78 6.88
N ALA A 94 2.00 9.81 7.71
CA ALA A 94 1.41 11.09 7.31
C ALA A 94 2.05 11.61 6.02
N TYR A 95 1.27 12.24 5.16
CA TYR A 95 1.68 12.80 3.86
C TYR A 95 2.14 11.77 2.82
N GLY A 96 1.79 10.49 3.00
CA GLY A 96 2.04 9.43 2.03
C GLY A 96 3.51 9.29 1.62
N HIS A 97 3.80 9.18 0.32
CA HIS A 97 5.17 9.02 -0.18
C HIS A 97 6.10 10.21 0.14
N ASN A 98 5.56 11.42 0.33
CA ASN A 98 6.37 12.57 0.74
C ASN A 98 6.85 12.41 2.18
N GLY A 99 5.98 11.91 3.08
CA GLY A 99 6.33 11.56 4.44
C GLY A 99 7.28 10.36 4.52
N GLU A 100 7.09 9.36 3.66
CA GLU A 100 7.98 8.20 3.54
C GLU A 100 9.43 8.63 3.22
N LYS A 101 9.61 9.54 2.25
CA LYS A 101 10.92 10.14 1.94
C LYS A 101 11.55 10.86 3.15
N ALA A 102 10.75 11.58 3.93
CA ALA A 102 11.24 12.26 5.13
C ALA A 102 11.66 11.27 6.23
N LEU A 103 10.85 10.25 6.50
CA LEU A 103 11.17 9.23 7.50
C LEU A 103 12.36 8.35 7.09
N ASP A 104 12.56 8.07 5.79
CA ASP A 104 13.74 7.36 5.32
C ASP A 104 15.02 8.14 5.56
N ILE A 105 15.01 9.47 5.38
CA ILE A 105 16.13 10.36 5.73
C ILE A 105 16.37 10.36 7.25
N ILE A 106 15.32 10.51 8.07
CA ILE A 106 15.42 10.49 9.53
C ILE A 106 16.01 9.16 10.02
N ALA A 107 15.59 8.05 9.43
CA ALA A 107 16.01 6.71 9.83
C ALA A 107 17.27 6.19 9.11
N ALA A 108 17.98 7.00 8.33
CA ALA A 108 19.05 6.55 7.45
C ALA A 108 20.15 5.75 8.18
N ASP A 109 20.52 6.16 9.39
CA ASP A 109 21.55 5.54 10.25
C ASP A 109 21.07 4.27 10.99
N ILE A 110 19.75 3.98 10.99
CA ILE A 110 19.14 2.81 11.62
C ILE A 110 18.50 1.84 10.61
N GLY A 111 18.94 1.87 9.34
CA GLY A 111 18.46 0.99 8.29
C GLY A 111 17.37 1.55 7.40
N GLY A 112 16.96 2.81 7.58
CA GLY A 112 15.98 3.52 6.76
C GLY A 112 14.53 3.28 7.16
N PHE A 113 13.63 3.75 6.29
CA PHE A 113 12.18 3.58 6.41
C PHE A 113 11.59 3.10 5.07
N GLU A 114 10.65 2.17 5.15
CA GLU A 114 9.91 1.67 3.99
C GLU A 114 8.50 1.25 4.42
N GLY A 115 7.46 1.69 3.66
CA GLY A 115 6.06 1.49 4.02
C GLY A 115 5.66 0.01 4.17
N ASN A 116 6.19 -0.90 3.32
CA ASN A 116 5.88 -2.33 3.46
C ASN A 116 6.53 -2.94 4.71
N ALA A 117 7.75 -2.52 5.07
CA ALA A 117 8.39 -2.95 6.31
C ALA A 117 7.62 -2.44 7.53
N GLN A 118 7.16 -1.19 7.47
CA GLN A 118 6.32 -0.62 8.52
C GLN A 118 4.95 -1.30 8.61
N THR A 119 4.39 -1.76 7.49
CA THR A 119 3.17 -2.58 7.49
C THR A 119 3.37 -3.87 8.27
N LEU A 120 4.43 -4.64 7.98
CA LEU A 120 4.71 -5.86 8.74
C LEU A 120 4.91 -5.56 10.23
N ARG A 121 5.66 -4.51 10.56
CA ARG A 121 5.90 -4.08 11.94
C ARG A 121 4.61 -3.70 12.67
N LEU A 122 3.68 -3.01 12.01
CA LEU A 122 2.34 -2.75 12.57
C LEU A 122 1.59 -4.04 12.86
N LEU A 123 1.55 -4.97 11.92
CA LEU A 123 0.82 -6.23 12.04
C LEU A 123 1.40 -7.17 13.11
N THR A 124 2.71 -7.10 13.35
CA THR A 124 3.44 -8.07 14.20
C THR A 124 3.93 -7.50 15.52
N ARG A 125 3.86 -6.15 15.72
CA ARG A 125 4.39 -5.51 16.92
C ARG A 125 3.55 -4.33 17.41
N LEU A 126 3.22 -3.36 16.55
CA LEU A 126 2.72 -2.06 17.00
C LEU A 126 1.21 -2.00 17.25
N GLU A 127 0.39 -2.80 16.58
CA GLU A 127 -1.05 -2.86 16.86
C GLU A 127 -1.30 -3.61 18.17
N PRO A 128 -1.92 -2.98 19.19
CA PRO A 128 -2.01 -3.53 20.55
C PRO A 128 -3.13 -4.57 20.68
N LYS A 129 -2.92 -5.79 20.18
CA LYS A 129 -3.92 -6.87 20.21
C LYS A 129 -3.51 -8.05 21.05
N VAL A 130 -2.30 -8.55 20.88
CA VAL A 130 -1.79 -9.73 21.56
C VAL A 130 -0.48 -9.40 22.27
N ILE A 131 -0.43 -9.69 23.56
CA ILE A 131 0.76 -9.52 24.38
C ILE A 131 1.25 -10.93 24.79
N ALA A 132 2.51 -11.22 24.53
CA ALA A 132 3.15 -12.46 24.95
C ALA A 132 3.34 -12.52 26.47
N PRO A 133 3.54 -13.70 27.07
CA PRO A 133 3.76 -13.85 28.51
C PRO A 133 4.95 -13.06 29.06
N ASP A 134 5.93 -12.77 28.23
CA ASP A 134 7.11 -11.94 28.56
C ASP A 134 6.86 -10.43 28.46
N GLY A 135 5.64 -10.01 28.13
CA GLY A 135 5.22 -8.62 28.00
C GLY A 135 5.44 -8.00 26.61
N ARG A 136 6.05 -8.71 25.66
CA ARG A 136 6.22 -8.20 24.29
C ARG A 136 4.90 -8.16 23.55
N SER A 137 4.67 -7.10 22.80
CA SER A 137 3.57 -7.05 21.84
C SER A 137 3.87 -7.93 20.63
N LEU A 138 2.87 -8.69 20.20
CA LEU A 138 2.89 -9.52 18.98
C LEU A 138 1.89 -8.95 17.93
N GLY A 139 1.56 -7.69 18.04
CA GLY A 139 0.67 -7.03 17.11
C GLY A 139 -0.69 -7.72 17.02
N LEU A 140 -1.16 -7.93 15.80
CA LEU A 140 -2.42 -8.63 15.53
C LEU A 140 -2.29 -10.17 15.64
N ASN A 141 -1.07 -10.72 15.69
CA ASN A 141 -0.79 -12.15 15.71
C ASN A 141 -1.58 -12.92 14.62
N LEU A 142 -1.45 -12.46 13.37
CA LEU A 142 -2.11 -13.08 12.23
C LEU A 142 -1.52 -14.46 11.93
N THR A 143 -2.23 -15.24 11.13
CA THR A 143 -1.72 -16.54 10.64
C THR A 143 -0.56 -16.33 9.69
N ARG A 144 0.26 -17.38 9.54
CA ARG A 144 1.41 -17.42 8.63
C ARG A 144 1.01 -17.02 7.20
N ALA A 145 -0.06 -17.63 6.66
CA ALA A 145 -0.51 -17.34 5.30
C ALA A 145 -0.95 -15.89 5.13
N SER A 146 -1.69 -15.35 6.09
CA SER A 146 -2.14 -13.95 6.02
C SER A 146 -0.97 -12.97 6.11
N LEU A 147 0.01 -13.20 6.98
CA LEU A 147 1.21 -12.37 7.05
C LEU A 147 2.04 -12.44 5.77
N ASP A 148 2.29 -13.66 5.25
CA ASP A 148 3.08 -13.83 4.04
C ASP A 148 2.38 -13.23 2.80
N ALA A 149 1.05 -13.22 2.78
CA ALA A 149 0.26 -12.56 1.73
C ALA A 149 0.42 -11.03 1.71
N THR A 150 0.83 -10.40 2.83
CA THR A 150 1.14 -8.95 2.88
C THR A 150 2.53 -8.62 2.34
N ALA A 151 3.39 -9.63 2.12
CA ALA A 151 4.80 -9.43 1.78
C ALA A 151 5.00 -9.17 0.28
N LYS A 152 4.78 -7.93 -0.17
CA LYS A 152 5.05 -7.49 -1.55
C LYS A 152 6.54 -7.66 -1.95
N TYR A 153 7.45 -7.50 -0.99
CA TYR A 153 8.91 -7.60 -1.16
C TYR A 153 9.51 -8.50 -0.07
N PRO A 154 9.40 -9.85 -0.17
CA PRO A 154 9.69 -10.77 0.92
C PRO A 154 11.18 -10.92 1.25
N TRP A 155 11.87 -9.81 1.50
CA TRP A 155 13.30 -9.70 1.85
C TRP A 155 13.58 -8.48 2.71
N ALA A 156 14.73 -8.50 3.41
CA ALA A 156 15.29 -7.36 4.11
C ALA A 156 15.92 -6.36 3.12
N LYS A 157 16.19 -5.14 3.58
CA LYS A 157 16.89 -4.10 2.80
C LYS A 157 18.20 -4.66 2.23
N GLY A 158 18.38 -4.53 0.93
CA GLY A 158 19.58 -4.99 0.21
C GLY A 158 19.71 -6.50 0.03
N ALA A 159 18.85 -7.33 0.64
CA ALA A 159 18.97 -8.79 0.60
C ALA A 159 18.16 -9.46 -0.53
N GLY A 160 17.39 -8.70 -1.29
CA GLY A 160 16.56 -9.22 -2.38
C GLY A 160 17.25 -9.20 -3.75
N PRO A 161 16.48 -9.42 -4.83
CA PRO A 161 17.02 -9.42 -6.18
C PRO A 161 17.74 -8.12 -6.53
N GLY A 162 18.94 -8.22 -7.10
CA GLY A 162 19.80 -7.08 -7.46
C GLY A 162 20.65 -6.52 -6.31
N GLY A 163 20.54 -7.08 -5.10
CA GLY A 163 21.38 -6.69 -3.96
C GLY A 163 21.22 -5.21 -3.57
N GLU A 164 22.28 -4.62 -3.04
CA GLU A 164 22.30 -3.21 -2.57
C GLU A 164 22.14 -2.15 -3.68
N GLU A 165 22.44 -2.50 -4.93
CA GLU A 165 22.29 -1.61 -6.09
C GLU A 165 20.92 -1.78 -6.79
N GLY A 166 20.18 -2.83 -6.47
CA GLY A 166 18.92 -3.18 -7.08
C GLY A 166 17.69 -2.57 -6.40
N LYS A 167 16.52 -3.01 -6.85
CA LYS A 167 15.22 -2.61 -6.27
C LYS A 167 15.14 -2.90 -4.76
N SER A 168 15.80 -3.97 -4.29
CA SER A 168 15.82 -4.37 -2.89
C SER A 168 16.51 -3.38 -1.94
N ALA A 169 17.34 -2.48 -2.45
CA ALA A 169 17.93 -1.40 -1.66
C ALA A 169 16.86 -0.41 -1.13
N ARG A 170 15.76 -0.25 -1.86
CA ARG A 170 14.68 0.72 -1.55
C ARG A 170 13.34 0.06 -1.20
N LYS A 171 13.12 -1.18 -1.61
CA LYS A 171 11.86 -1.92 -1.42
C LYS A 171 12.11 -3.22 -0.70
N TYR A 172 11.61 -3.33 0.54
CA TYR A 172 11.78 -4.46 1.44
C TYR A 172 10.60 -4.56 2.41
N CYS A 173 10.37 -5.69 3.06
CA CYS A 173 9.19 -5.86 3.91
C CYS A 173 9.48 -6.07 5.40
N PHE A 174 10.72 -5.99 5.86
CA PHE A 174 11.03 -6.04 7.29
C PHE A 174 12.35 -5.35 7.64
N TYR A 175 12.41 -4.81 8.85
CA TYR A 175 13.62 -4.28 9.46
C TYR A 175 14.42 -5.39 10.13
N SER A 176 15.67 -5.12 10.50
CA SER A 176 16.56 -6.10 11.14
C SER A 176 16.01 -6.65 12.46
N ASP A 177 15.32 -5.83 13.24
CA ASP A 177 14.71 -6.21 14.51
C ASP A 177 13.36 -6.95 14.38
N ASP A 178 12.84 -7.11 13.15
CA ASP A 178 11.67 -7.92 12.81
C ASP A 178 12.06 -9.23 12.06
N ALA A 179 13.38 -9.53 11.97
CA ALA A 179 13.88 -10.67 11.18
C ALA A 179 13.36 -12.04 11.67
N ASP A 180 13.20 -12.23 12.98
CA ASP A 180 12.72 -13.50 13.54
C ASP A 180 11.29 -13.81 13.10
N ILE A 181 10.40 -12.84 13.16
CA ILE A 181 9.01 -13.01 12.71
C ILE A 181 8.93 -13.17 11.19
N ALA A 182 9.78 -12.46 10.45
CA ALA A 182 9.89 -12.62 9.00
C ALA A 182 10.39 -14.01 8.61
N ALA A 183 11.40 -14.55 9.30
CA ALA A 183 11.90 -15.91 9.10
C ALA A 183 10.82 -16.95 9.43
N TRP A 184 10.08 -16.77 10.52
CA TRP A 184 8.96 -17.64 10.87
C TRP A 184 7.86 -17.58 9.80
N MET A 185 7.45 -16.40 9.38
CA MET A 185 6.43 -16.20 8.35
C MET A 185 6.80 -16.90 7.05
N ARG A 186 8.07 -16.83 6.66
CA ARG A 186 8.62 -17.37 5.42
C ARG A 186 9.11 -18.81 5.49
N GLN A 187 8.92 -19.52 6.61
CA GLN A 187 9.38 -20.88 6.77
C GLN A 187 8.78 -21.82 5.71
N GLY A 188 9.63 -22.46 4.92
CA GLY A 188 9.24 -23.34 3.81
C GLY A 188 8.88 -22.62 2.52
N ALA A 189 8.93 -21.29 2.46
CA ALA A 189 8.73 -20.51 1.25
C ALA A 189 9.97 -20.58 0.34
N PRO A 190 9.81 -20.62 -0.98
CA PRO A 190 10.94 -20.46 -1.92
C PRO A 190 11.58 -19.07 -1.77
N THR A 191 12.91 -19.03 -1.91
CA THR A 191 13.68 -17.78 -1.79
C THR A 191 13.16 -16.71 -2.76
N PHE A 192 12.89 -15.52 -2.24
CA PHE A 192 12.37 -14.34 -2.95
C PHE A 192 11.04 -14.51 -3.68
N LYS A 193 10.44 -15.71 -3.71
CA LYS A 193 9.17 -15.95 -4.36
C LYS A 193 8.02 -15.41 -3.50
N ARG A 194 7.15 -14.61 -4.09
CA ARG A 194 5.88 -14.20 -3.48
C ARG A 194 4.86 -15.33 -3.58
N CYS A 195 4.02 -15.51 -2.59
CA CYS A 195 2.84 -16.37 -2.74
C CYS A 195 1.84 -15.72 -3.72
N ILE A 196 0.95 -16.52 -4.31
CA ILE A 196 -0.02 -16.02 -5.29
C ILE A 196 -0.96 -14.98 -4.67
N GLU A 197 -1.29 -15.10 -3.39
CA GLU A 197 -2.12 -14.15 -2.66
C GLU A 197 -1.46 -12.77 -2.58
N ALA A 198 -0.13 -12.71 -2.37
CA ALA A 198 0.62 -11.45 -2.41
C ALA A 198 0.70 -10.85 -3.82
N GLN A 199 0.74 -11.71 -4.86
CA GLN A 199 0.71 -11.24 -6.24
C GLN A 199 -0.68 -10.71 -6.62
N ILE A 200 -1.75 -11.33 -6.13
CA ILE A 200 -3.13 -10.85 -6.29
C ILE A 200 -3.30 -9.50 -5.60
N MET A 201 -2.83 -9.35 -4.37
CA MET A 201 -2.87 -8.08 -3.63
C MET A 201 -2.16 -6.96 -4.41
N ASP A 202 -0.93 -7.22 -4.91
CA ASP A 202 -0.13 -6.26 -5.67
C ASP A 202 -0.81 -5.83 -6.98
N LEU A 203 -1.39 -6.78 -7.73
CA LEU A 203 -2.15 -6.47 -8.94
C LEU A 203 -3.46 -5.73 -8.63
N SER A 204 -4.14 -6.08 -7.55
CA SER A 204 -5.38 -5.41 -7.14
C SER A 204 -5.15 -3.95 -6.78
N ASP A 205 -4.02 -3.66 -6.10
CA ASP A 205 -3.55 -2.30 -5.85
C ASP A 205 -3.28 -1.56 -7.17
N ASP A 206 -2.53 -2.18 -8.09
CA ASP A 206 -2.24 -1.59 -9.40
C ASP A 206 -3.50 -1.31 -10.23
N ILE A 207 -4.49 -2.21 -10.23
CA ILE A 207 -5.77 -2.02 -10.92
C ILE A 207 -6.57 -0.88 -10.27
N ALA A 208 -6.77 -0.95 -8.95
CA ALA A 208 -7.54 0.05 -8.22
C ALA A 208 -6.91 1.45 -8.37
N TYR A 209 -5.60 1.55 -8.14
CA TYR A 209 -4.85 2.79 -8.30
C TYR A 209 -5.00 3.38 -9.71
N SER A 210 -4.75 2.57 -10.75
CA SER A 210 -4.76 3.06 -12.13
C SER A 210 -6.16 3.51 -12.60
N VAL A 211 -7.20 2.78 -12.24
CA VAL A 211 -8.58 3.07 -12.70
C VAL A 211 -9.18 4.22 -11.89
N HIS A 212 -9.04 4.18 -10.56
CA HIS A 212 -9.68 5.15 -9.69
C HIS A 212 -8.98 6.53 -9.73
N ASP A 213 -7.66 6.57 -9.92
CA ASP A 213 -6.97 7.86 -10.07
C ASP A 213 -7.32 8.55 -11.39
N VAL A 214 -7.57 7.79 -12.46
CA VAL A 214 -8.11 8.35 -13.72
C VAL A 214 -9.55 8.81 -13.53
N GLU A 215 -10.39 8.04 -12.83
CA GLU A 215 -11.75 8.45 -12.44
C GLU A 215 -11.72 9.77 -11.67
N ASP A 216 -10.86 9.88 -10.67
CA ASP A 216 -10.71 11.10 -9.85
C ASP A 216 -10.17 12.27 -10.70
N ALA A 217 -9.20 12.02 -11.59
CA ALA A 217 -8.66 13.05 -12.49
C ALA A 217 -9.74 13.63 -13.42
N ILE A 218 -10.62 12.78 -13.96
CA ILE A 218 -11.75 13.21 -14.81
C ILE A 218 -12.79 13.95 -13.96
N SER A 219 -13.16 13.39 -12.82
CA SER A 219 -14.17 13.97 -11.92
C SER A 219 -13.78 15.36 -11.40
N LEU A 220 -12.49 15.60 -11.19
CA LEU A 220 -11.94 16.88 -10.76
C LEU A 220 -11.66 17.87 -11.92
N GLY A 221 -11.91 17.44 -13.17
CA GLY A 221 -11.61 18.26 -14.36
C GLY A 221 -10.12 18.42 -14.66
N ALA A 222 -9.26 17.64 -14.00
CA ALA A 222 -7.82 17.64 -14.26
C ALA A 222 -7.45 16.92 -15.56
N MET A 223 -8.26 15.95 -15.98
CA MET A 223 -8.13 15.20 -17.22
C MET A 223 -9.40 15.34 -18.07
N ASP A 224 -9.24 15.80 -19.31
CA ASP A 224 -10.31 15.74 -20.31
C ASP A 224 -10.33 14.35 -20.97
N PRO A 225 -11.36 13.51 -20.74
CA PRO A 225 -11.40 12.17 -21.31
C PRO A 225 -11.51 12.17 -22.84
N VAL A 226 -11.92 13.27 -23.47
CA VAL A 226 -12.09 13.41 -24.93
C VAL A 226 -10.84 14.02 -25.57
N GLY A 227 -10.28 15.06 -24.98
CA GLY A 227 -9.16 15.81 -25.52
C GLY A 227 -7.80 15.10 -25.49
N ALA A 228 -7.70 14.01 -24.75
CA ALA A 228 -6.49 13.21 -24.64
C ALA A 228 -6.11 12.41 -25.92
N ASP A 229 -6.87 12.57 -27.01
CA ASP A 229 -6.55 11.98 -28.33
C ASP A 229 -5.69 12.89 -29.24
N LYS A 230 -5.39 14.10 -28.80
CA LYS A 230 -4.43 14.94 -29.56
C LYS A 230 -3.06 14.32 -29.49
N ASP A 231 -2.37 14.20 -30.62
CA ASP A 231 -1.04 13.57 -30.70
C ASP A 231 -0.06 14.10 -29.64
N SER A 232 -0.07 15.41 -29.38
CA SER A 232 0.76 16.05 -28.37
C SER A 232 0.42 15.64 -26.93
N GLU A 233 -0.85 15.36 -26.63
CA GLU A 233 -1.27 14.90 -25.30
C GLU A 233 -0.89 13.44 -25.07
N LEU A 234 -1.06 12.59 -26.08
CA LEU A 234 -0.64 11.20 -26.02
C LEU A 234 0.89 11.07 -25.87
N GLU A 235 1.65 11.84 -26.65
CA GLU A 235 3.12 11.88 -26.52
C GLU A 235 3.55 12.33 -25.11
N GLY A 236 2.92 13.38 -24.57
CA GLY A 236 3.17 13.84 -23.22
C GLY A 236 2.81 12.81 -22.15
N LEU A 237 1.72 12.06 -22.33
CA LEU A 237 1.32 10.98 -21.44
C LEU A 237 2.33 9.83 -21.45
N ILE A 238 2.75 9.38 -22.63
CA ILE A 238 3.74 8.32 -22.80
C ILE A 238 5.08 8.75 -22.16
N ASN A 239 5.55 9.97 -22.45
CA ASN A 239 6.79 10.49 -21.88
C ASN A 239 6.75 10.59 -20.35
N SER A 240 5.62 11.03 -19.78
CA SER A 240 5.42 11.04 -18.32
C SER A 240 5.47 9.63 -17.74
N THR A 241 4.84 8.66 -18.40
CA THR A 241 4.84 7.25 -17.97
C THR A 241 6.25 6.66 -17.97
N LEU A 242 6.98 6.84 -19.06
CA LEU A 242 8.34 6.31 -19.21
C LEU A 242 9.32 6.95 -18.23
N SER A 243 9.24 8.27 -18.04
CA SER A 243 10.17 8.99 -17.16
C SER A 243 9.92 8.73 -15.67
N TRP A 244 8.68 8.46 -15.27
CA TRP A 244 8.32 8.27 -13.86
C TRP A 244 8.52 6.82 -13.39
N TYR A 245 8.03 5.87 -14.17
CA TYR A 245 8.03 4.45 -13.78
C TYR A 245 9.21 3.66 -14.34
N HIS A 246 9.90 4.15 -15.37
CA HIS A 246 10.93 3.42 -16.11
C HIS A 246 10.51 1.97 -16.43
N PRO A 247 9.31 1.77 -17.01
CA PRO A 247 8.76 0.44 -17.22
C PRO A 247 9.49 -0.26 -18.39
N ASP A 248 9.39 -1.60 -18.40
CA ASP A 248 9.83 -2.40 -19.54
C ASP A 248 8.77 -2.42 -20.67
N PHE A 249 8.41 -1.22 -21.16
CA PHE A 249 7.52 -1.01 -22.30
C PHE A 249 8.10 0.03 -23.26
N SER A 250 7.93 -0.20 -24.56
CA SER A 250 8.22 0.81 -25.56
C SER A 250 7.11 1.88 -25.61
N ALA A 251 7.43 3.04 -26.20
CA ALA A 251 6.43 4.09 -26.46
C ALA A 251 5.28 3.57 -27.33
N ASP A 252 5.60 2.73 -28.33
CA ASP A 252 4.60 2.14 -29.22
C ASP A 252 3.63 1.19 -28.47
N GLU A 253 4.13 0.34 -27.56
CA GLU A 253 3.29 -0.54 -26.76
C GLU A 253 2.33 0.28 -25.87
N LEU A 254 2.82 1.34 -25.24
CA LEU A 254 1.99 2.24 -24.43
C LEU A 254 0.97 3.01 -25.29
N GLY A 255 1.35 3.47 -26.48
CA GLY A 255 0.44 4.10 -27.43
C GLY A 255 -0.66 3.15 -27.89
N GLN A 256 -0.33 1.91 -28.25
CA GLN A 256 -1.31 0.89 -28.61
C GLN A 256 -2.24 0.56 -27.42
N ALA A 257 -1.72 0.49 -26.20
CA ALA A 257 -2.51 0.30 -25.00
C ALA A 257 -3.54 1.43 -24.80
N TRP A 258 -3.11 2.69 -24.96
CA TRP A 258 -3.99 3.84 -24.90
C TRP A 258 -5.10 3.78 -25.95
N HIS A 259 -4.76 3.46 -27.21
CA HIS A 259 -5.75 3.31 -28.28
C HIS A 259 -6.78 2.19 -28.00
N ARG A 260 -6.35 1.05 -27.42
CA ARG A 260 -7.28 -0.01 -27.04
C ARG A 260 -8.28 0.46 -25.98
N LEU A 261 -7.81 1.18 -24.96
CA LEU A 261 -8.65 1.74 -23.90
C LEU A 261 -9.66 2.75 -24.48
N ARG A 262 -9.18 3.70 -25.28
CA ARG A 262 -10.00 4.76 -25.90
C ARG A 262 -11.06 4.23 -26.86
N ASN A 263 -10.75 3.18 -27.60
CA ASN A 263 -11.67 2.57 -28.57
C ASN A 263 -12.67 1.59 -27.92
N SER A 264 -12.62 1.40 -26.61
CA SER A 264 -13.63 0.59 -25.91
C SER A 264 -14.97 1.31 -25.88
N SER A 265 -16.07 0.54 -25.99
CA SER A 265 -17.44 1.09 -26.04
C SER A 265 -17.88 1.77 -24.74
N TYR A 266 -17.18 1.55 -23.67
CA TYR A 266 -17.45 2.15 -22.35
C TYR A 266 -16.55 3.34 -22.01
N TRP A 267 -15.59 3.73 -22.88
CA TRP A 267 -14.83 4.94 -22.68
C TRP A 267 -15.70 6.18 -22.89
N LEU A 268 -15.49 7.21 -22.06
CA LEU A 268 -16.30 8.42 -22.12
C LEU A 268 -16.11 9.20 -23.43
N SER A 269 -17.21 9.59 -24.04
CA SER A 269 -17.24 10.48 -25.21
C SER A 269 -17.46 11.97 -24.87
N SER A 270 -17.89 12.26 -23.64
CA SER A 270 -18.07 13.59 -23.07
C SER A 270 -18.09 13.50 -21.54
N TYR A 271 -17.87 14.61 -20.86
CA TYR A 271 -18.05 14.71 -19.42
C TYR A 271 -18.35 16.16 -19.02
N ASP A 272 -19.56 16.42 -18.49
CA ASP A 272 -20.03 17.74 -18.06
C ASP A 272 -20.48 17.80 -16.59
N HIS A 273 -20.08 16.77 -15.79
CA HIS A 273 -20.48 16.59 -14.39
C HIS A 273 -21.97 16.29 -14.17
N SER A 274 -22.74 16.05 -15.22
CA SER A 274 -24.14 15.65 -15.10
C SER A 274 -24.26 14.29 -14.39
N ARG A 275 -25.44 14.00 -13.83
CA ARG A 275 -25.69 12.68 -13.23
C ARG A 275 -25.52 11.55 -14.25
N VAL A 276 -25.79 11.79 -15.51
CA VAL A 276 -25.62 10.83 -16.61
C VAL A 276 -24.14 10.53 -16.82
N ASP A 277 -23.33 11.59 -16.90
CA ASP A 277 -21.88 11.42 -17.09
C ASP A 277 -21.19 10.80 -15.87
N GLN A 278 -21.62 11.15 -14.65
CA GLN A 278 -21.15 10.47 -13.45
C GLN A 278 -21.47 8.97 -13.47
N ALA A 279 -22.67 8.59 -13.92
CA ALA A 279 -23.03 7.17 -14.08
C ALA A 279 -22.20 6.49 -15.17
N ALA A 280 -21.94 7.18 -16.28
CA ALA A 280 -21.07 6.69 -17.35
C ALA A 280 -19.62 6.49 -16.87
N LEU A 281 -19.08 7.44 -16.08
CA LEU A 281 -17.73 7.34 -15.48
C LEU A 281 -17.64 6.13 -14.54
N LYS A 282 -18.62 5.90 -13.68
CA LYS A 282 -18.69 4.70 -12.83
C LYS A 282 -18.77 3.41 -13.63
N THR A 283 -19.51 3.44 -14.74
CA THR A 283 -19.58 2.29 -15.65
C THR A 283 -18.24 2.02 -16.31
N MET A 284 -17.53 3.05 -16.77
CA MET A 284 -16.19 2.93 -17.34
C MET A 284 -15.22 2.29 -16.33
N SER A 285 -15.18 2.79 -15.09
CA SER A 285 -14.31 2.23 -14.03
C SER A 285 -14.63 0.75 -13.76
N SER A 286 -15.91 0.39 -13.64
CA SER A 286 -16.34 -1.00 -13.44
C SER A 286 -15.95 -1.92 -14.59
N GLN A 287 -16.10 -1.47 -15.83
CA GLN A 287 -15.75 -2.25 -17.04
C GLN A 287 -14.24 -2.45 -17.18
N LEU A 288 -13.44 -1.42 -16.85
CA LEU A 288 -11.96 -1.53 -16.83
C LEU A 288 -11.50 -2.54 -15.79
N ILE A 289 -12.01 -2.47 -14.56
CA ILE A 289 -11.68 -3.43 -13.50
C ILE A 289 -12.05 -4.86 -13.94
N GLY A 290 -13.28 -5.06 -14.43
CA GLY A 290 -13.75 -6.37 -14.93
C GLY A 290 -12.83 -6.91 -16.03
N ARG A 291 -12.50 -6.09 -17.04
CA ARG A 291 -11.58 -6.46 -18.12
C ARG A 291 -10.22 -6.94 -17.61
N PHE A 292 -9.62 -6.23 -16.64
CA PHE A 292 -8.29 -6.57 -16.13
C PHE A 292 -8.33 -7.85 -15.29
N VAL A 293 -9.37 -8.02 -14.48
CA VAL A 293 -9.62 -9.23 -13.68
C VAL A 293 -9.82 -10.45 -14.59
N ASP A 294 -10.75 -10.37 -15.53
CA ASP A 294 -11.12 -11.49 -16.41
C ASP A 294 -9.94 -11.95 -17.27
N ALA A 295 -9.19 -11.00 -17.85
CA ALA A 295 -8.02 -11.33 -18.67
C ALA A 295 -6.92 -12.02 -17.84
N THR A 296 -6.70 -11.57 -16.61
CA THR A 296 -5.72 -12.16 -15.69
C THR A 296 -6.14 -13.55 -15.23
N VAL A 297 -7.41 -13.73 -14.88
CA VAL A 297 -7.98 -15.04 -14.50
C VAL A 297 -7.85 -16.01 -15.65
N LEU A 298 -8.26 -15.62 -16.85
CA LEU A 298 -8.19 -16.47 -18.04
C LEU A 298 -6.74 -16.92 -18.32
N ALA A 299 -5.79 -15.99 -18.35
CA ALA A 299 -4.38 -16.29 -18.61
C ALA A 299 -3.79 -17.21 -17.54
N THR A 300 -4.08 -16.94 -16.26
CA THR A 300 -3.60 -17.77 -15.15
C THR A 300 -4.22 -19.18 -15.23
N ARG A 301 -5.51 -19.30 -15.51
CA ARG A 301 -6.20 -20.59 -15.69
C ARG A 301 -5.70 -21.39 -16.89
N GLN A 302 -5.32 -20.73 -17.97
CA GLN A 302 -4.71 -21.39 -19.12
C GLN A 302 -3.36 -22.02 -18.77
N CYS A 303 -2.59 -21.41 -17.89
CA CYS A 303 -1.30 -21.94 -17.44
C CYS A 303 -1.41 -23.04 -16.38
N TYR A 304 -2.35 -22.92 -15.43
CA TYR A 304 -2.38 -23.76 -14.23
C TYR A 304 -3.64 -24.63 -14.08
N GLY A 305 -4.63 -24.48 -14.97
CA GLY A 305 -5.87 -25.28 -14.95
C GLY A 305 -6.90 -24.79 -13.92
N ALA A 306 -7.96 -25.61 -13.72
CA ALA A 306 -9.15 -25.24 -12.96
C ALA A 306 -9.04 -25.47 -11.44
N GLY A 307 -7.96 -26.10 -10.94
CA GLY A 307 -7.77 -26.38 -9.51
C GLY A 307 -7.61 -25.12 -8.67
N ALA A 308 -7.73 -25.25 -7.35
CA ALA A 308 -7.44 -24.14 -6.43
C ALA A 308 -5.94 -23.80 -6.47
N LEU A 309 -5.64 -22.53 -6.71
CA LEU A 309 -4.26 -22.00 -6.75
C LEU A 309 -3.99 -21.28 -5.43
N THR A 310 -3.09 -21.83 -4.62
CA THR A 310 -2.81 -21.29 -3.28
C THR A 310 -1.32 -21.25 -2.99
N ARG A 311 -0.88 -20.30 -2.26
CA ARG A 311 0.49 -20.12 -1.79
C ARG A 311 1.49 -20.06 -2.96
N TYR A 312 2.37 -21.02 -3.06
CA TYR A 312 3.46 -21.09 -4.06
C TYR A 312 3.19 -22.08 -5.20
N ALA A 313 1.95 -22.60 -5.28
CA ALA A 313 1.57 -23.58 -6.30
C ALA A 313 1.47 -22.97 -7.71
N ALA A 314 1.26 -21.66 -7.80
CA ALA A 314 1.14 -20.94 -9.05
C ALA A 314 1.72 -19.52 -8.94
N ASP A 315 1.93 -18.91 -10.07
CA ASP A 315 2.18 -17.48 -10.22
C ASP A 315 1.01 -16.82 -10.97
N LEU A 316 0.70 -15.59 -10.65
CA LEU A 316 -0.31 -14.83 -11.35
C LEU A 316 0.20 -14.45 -12.75
N VAL A 317 -0.59 -14.73 -13.77
CA VAL A 317 -0.23 -14.44 -15.17
C VAL A 317 -1.07 -13.27 -15.66
N VAL A 318 -0.43 -12.11 -15.80
CA VAL A 318 -1.07 -10.91 -16.36
C VAL A 318 -0.62 -10.75 -17.81
N PRO A 319 -1.54 -10.74 -18.80
CA PRO A 319 -1.16 -10.53 -20.19
C PRO A 319 -0.40 -9.21 -20.39
N ARG A 320 0.62 -9.21 -21.26
CA ARG A 320 1.47 -8.02 -21.47
C ARG A 320 0.66 -6.80 -21.94
N GLU A 321 -0.37 -7.01 -22.74
CA GLU A 321 -1.27 -5.95 -23.20
C GLU A 321 -2.05 -5.32 -22.03
N ILE A 322 -2.49 -6.12 -21.05
CA ILE A 322 -3.16 -5.64 -19.84
C ILE A 322 -2.19 -4.89 -18.94
N GLN A 323 -0.96 -5.40 -18.78
CA GLN A 323 0.08 -4.69 -18.03
C GLN A 323 0.37 -3.31 -18.65
N ALA A 324 0.41 -3.20 -19.98
CA ALA A 324 0.62 -1.93 -20.68
C ALA A 324 -0.59 -0.98 -20.50
N GLU A 325 -1.83 -1.51 -20.50
CA GLU A 325 -3.04 -0.72 -20.26
C GLU A 325 -3.08 -0.18 -18.81
N ILE A 326 -2.78 -1.00 -17.81
CA ILE A 326 -2.63 -0.54 -16.42
C ILE A 326 -1.52 0.50 -16.30
N MET A 327 -0.37 0.27 -16.96
CA MET A 327 0.78 1.19 -16.90
C MET A 327 0.48 2.56 -17.48
N ILE A 328 -0.21 2.65 -18.62
CA ILE A 328 -0.54 3.94 -19.22
C ILE A 328 -1.61 4.70 -18.42
N LEU A 329 -2.55 4.00 -17.77
CA LEU A 329 -3.49 4.62 -16.83
C LEU A 329 -2.78 5.16 -15.59
N LYS A 330 -1.80 4.42 -15.03
CA LYS A 330 -0.92 4.94 -13.96
C LYS A 330 -0.16 6.19 -14.41
N GLY A 331 0.30 6.21 -15.66
CA GLY A 331 0.94 7.39 -16.26
C GLY A 331 0.00 8.59 -16.36
N ALA A 332 -1.29 8.37 -16.62
CA ALA A 332 -2.30 9.42 -16.62
C ALA A 332 -2.47 10.04 -15.23
N ALA A 333 -2.54 9.20 -14.18
CA ALA A 333 -2.57 9.69 -12.79
C ALA A 333 -1.34 10.56 -12.47
N VAL A 334 -0.15 10.12 -12.87
CA VAL A 334 1.08 10.92 -12.70
C VAL A 334 0.96 12.26 -13.43
N ARG A 335 0.64 12.26 -14.73
CA ARG A 335 0.63 13.46 -15.56
C ARG A 335 -0.37 14.50 -15.08
N TYR A 336 -1.60 14.07 -14.79
CA TYR A 336 -2.70 14.99 -14.52
C TYR A 336 -2.89 15.34 -13.04
N VAL A 337 -2.39 14.49 -12.12
CA VAL A 337 -2.63 14.70 -10.69
C VAL A 337 -1.35 14.83 -9.87
N MET A 338 -0.36 13.94 -10.06
CA MET A 338 0.80 13.88 -9.16
C MET A 338 1.90 14.87 -9.53
N ALA A 339 2.36 14.88 -10.79
CA ALA A 339 3.48 15.70 -11.24
C ALA A 339 3.28 17.21 -11.03
N PRO A 340 2.08 17.80 -11.23
CA PRO A 340 1.85 19.21 -10.94
C PRO A 340 2.09 19.60 -9.48
N ARG A 341 2.07 18.64 -8.55
CA ARG A 341 2.16 18.86 -7.09
C ARG A 341 3.53 18.62 -6.49
N GLU A 342 4.41 17.86 -7.16
CA GLU A 342 5.75 17.53 -6.61
C GLU A 342 6.61 18.76 -6.30
N HIS A 343 6.30 19.91 -6.89
CA HIS A 343 7.03 21.16 -6.71
C HIS A 343 6.32 22.19 -5.81
N GLU A 344 5.21 21.80 -5.16
CA GLU A 344 4.47 22.71 -4.29
C GLU A 344 5.23 22.97 -2.97
N ALA A 345 5.19 24.22 -2.50
CA ALA A 345 5.73 24.64 -1.21
C ALA A 345 5.19 23.79 -0.04
N ASP A 346 3.98 23.23 -0.19
CA ASP A 346 3.37 22.35 0.80
C ASP A 346 4.14 21.04 1.00
N TYR A 347 4.75 20.47 -0.03
CA TYR A 347 5.57 19.25 0.12
C TYR A 347 6.82 19.50 0.97
N LEU A 348 7.46 20.63 0.79
CA LEU A 348 8.60 21.05 1.64
C LEU A 348 8.13 21.24 3.09
N ARG A 349 7.01 21.93 3.30
CA ARG A 349 6.43 22.14 4.62
C ARG A 349 6.07 20.84 5.34
N GLN A 350 5.48 19.88 4.64
CA GLN A 350 5.15 18.56 5.19
C GLN A 350 6.39 17.81 5.69
N ARG A 351 7.50 17.84 4.92
CA ARG A 351 8.78 17.25 5.36
C ARG A 351 9.35 17.98 6.57
N THR A 352 9.33 19.33 6.57
CA THR A 352 9.79 20.13 7.71
C THR A 352 9.02 19.75 8.98
N ILE A 353 7.70 19.59 8.92
CA ILE A 353 6.89 19.14 10.06
C ILE A 353 7.41 17.81 10.64
N LEU A 354 7.76 16.84 9.81
CA LEU A 354 8.27 15.54 10.28
C LEU A 354 9.70 15.65 10.84
N PHE A 355 10.56 16.46 10.23
CA PHE A 355 11.92 16.71 10.75
C PHE A 355 11.90 17.41 12.10
N ASP A 356 11.11 18.47 12.24
CA ASP A 356 10.97 19.23 13.50
C ASP A 356 10.40 18.34 14.62
N LEU A 357 9.38 17.51 14.30
CA LEU A 357 8.81 16.56 15.25
C LEU A 357 9.82 15.49 15.68
N ALA A 358 10.62 14.96 14.74
CA ALA A 358 11.67 13.99 15.07
C ALA A 358 12.67 14.59 16.05
N GLN A 359 13.17 15.80 15.77
CA GLN A 359 14.10 16.51 16.64
C GLN A 359 13.48 16.77 18.02
N ALA A 360 12.25 17.29 18.07
CA ALA A 360 11.57 17.55 19.34
C ALA A 360 11.41 16.26 20.17
N MET A 361 11.09 15.12 19.54
CA MET A 361 10.98 13.84 20.23
C MET A 361 12.34 13.29 20.69
N GLU A 362 13.41 13.49 19.93
CA GLU A 362 14.77 13.14 20.37
C GLU A 362 15.16 13.93 21.63
N GLU A 363 14.89 15.24 21.67
CA GLU A 363 15.17 16.12 22.81
C GLU A 363 14.24 15.87 24.00
N GLY A 364 12.94 15.68 23.75
CA GLY A 364 11.92 15.51 24.80
C GLY A 364 11.79 14.07 25.33
N GLY A 365 12.28 13.10 24.59
CA GLY A 365 12.30 11.70 24.95
C GLY A 365 10.90 11.12 25.20
N GLU A 366 10.82 10.21 26.17
CA GLU A 366 9.58 9.47 26.52
C GLU A 366 8.35 10.36 26.77
N LYS A 367 8.55 11.59 27.22
CA LYS A 367 7.46 12.51 27.58
C LYS A 367 6.60 12.89 26.36
N LEU A 368 7.22 12.93 25.18
CA LEU A 368 6.56 13.27 23.91
C LEU A 368 6.02 12.07 23.16
N LEU A 369 6.19 10.84 23.68
CA LEU A 369 5.66 9.64 23.07
C LEU A 369 4.25 9.31 23.58
N ASP A 370 3.39 8.81 22.71
CA ASP A 370 2.13 8.19 23.12
C ASP A 370 2.40 7.01 24.08
N PRO A 371 1.52 6.79 25.06
CA PRO A 371 1.72 5.73 26.05
C PRO A 371 2.01 4.34 25.47
N VAL A 372 1.49 4.04 24.28
CA VAL A 372 1.67 2.76 23.60
C VAL A 372 3.12 2.50 23.19
N PHE A 373 3.92 3.54 22.92
CA PHE A 373 5.31 3.42 22.49
C PHE A 373 6.31 3.50 23.67
N ARG A 374 5.87 3.90 24.87
CA ARG A 374 6.76 4.08 26.03
C ARG A 374 7.37 2.79 26.54
N ALA A 375 6.67 1.67 26.40
CA ALA A 375 7.20 0.36 26.77
C ALA A 375 8.42 -0.02 25.92
N ASP A 376 8.34 0.16 24.61
CA ASP A 376 9.45 -0.10 23.68
C ASP A 376 10.62 0.86 23.90
N TRP A 377 10.34 2.13 24.19
CA TRP A 377 11.36 3.14 24.54
C TRP A 377 12.18 2.77 25.77
N ARG A 378 11.55 2.12 26.76
CA ARG A 378 12.20 1.69 28.00
C ARG A 378 12.91 0.33 27.87
N ALA A 379 12.42 -0.51 26.98
CA ALA A 379 12.93 -1.87 26.82
C ALA A 379 14.36 -1.92 26.28
N ASP A 380 14.71 -0.98 25.37
CA ASP A 380 16.06 -0.83 24.83
C ASP A 380 16.49 0.63 24.90
N THR A 381 17.62 0.88 25.54
CA THR A 381 18.16 2.25 25.76
C THR A 381 19.19 2.68 24.73
N SER A 382 19.48 1.84 23.73
CA SER A 382 20.35 2.23 22.62
C SER A 382 19.75 3.36 21.79
N ASP A 383 20.59 4.22 21.26
CA ASP A 383 20.14 5.37 20.45
C ASP A 383 19.38 4.89 19.19
N SER A 384 19.82 3.79 18.58
CA SER A 384 19.17 3.20 17.40
C SER A 384 17.77 2.68 17.70
N ALA A 385 17.58 1.99 18.83
CA ALA A 385 16.27 1.47 19.23
C ALA A 385 15.30 2.62 19.57
N ARG A 386 15.77 3.62 20.33
CA ARG A 386 14.98 4.80 20.66
C ARG A 386 14.60 5.61 19.43
N LYS A 387 15.51 5.77 18.48
CA LYS A 387 15.22 6.41 17.19
C LYS A 387 14.19 5.62 16.40
N ARG A 388 14.24 4.29 16.40
CA ARG A 388 13.20 3.44 15.76
C ARG A 388 11.83 3.68 16.40
N VAL A 389 11.74 3.82 17.72
CA VAL A 389 10.47 4.13 18.40
C VAL A 389 9.93 5.50 18.00
N ILE A 390 10.80 6.52 17.84
CA ILE A 390 10.38 7.84 17.32
C ILE A 390 9.83 7.70 15.90
N VAL A 391 10.51 6.96 15.03
CA VAL A 391 10.05 6.72 13.66
C VAL A 391 8.72 6.00 13.64
N ASP A 392 8.52 4.98 14.48
CA ASP A 392 7.26 4.25 14.65
C ASP A 392 6.12 5.18 15.10
N GLN A 393 6.39 6.07 16.05
CA GLN A 393 5.43 7.09 16.50
C GLN A 393 5.06 8.04 15.36
N LEU A 394 6.05 8.58 14.64
CA LEU A 394 5.82 9.51 13.53
C LEU A 394 5.04 8.84 12.39
N ALA A 395 5.38 7.59 12.04
CA ALA A 395 4.66 6.82 11.03
C ALA A 395 3.20 6.53 11.43
N SER A 396 2.90 6.49 12.73
CA SER A 396 1.56 6.26 13.26
C SER A 396 0.68 7.52 13.25
N LEU A 397 1.22 8.70 13.03
CA LEU A 397 0.45 9.94 12.93
C LEU A 397 -0.36 9.97 11.62
N THR A 398 -1.48 10.70 11.67
CA THR A 398 -2.24 11.13 10.49
C THR A 398 -1.76 12.52 10.05
N ASP A 399 -2.15 12.97 8.87
CA ASP A 399 -1.79 14.30 8.36
C ASP A 399 -2.20 15.42 9.35
N ASN A 400 -3.41 15.31 9.88
CA ASN A 400 -3.92 16.29 10.85
C ASN A 400 -3.22 16.20 12.20
N SER A 401 -2.95 14.98 12.68
CA SER A 401 -2.27 14.82 13.97
C SER A 401 -0.81 15.27 13.88
N ALA A 402 -0.11 15.05 12.76
CA ALA A 402 1.24 15.56 12.57
C ALA A 402 1.28 17.10 12.63
N ARG A 403 0.34 17.78 11.97
CA ARG A 403 0.21 19.26 12.05
C ARG A 403 -0.10 19.74 13.47
N ALA A 404 -1.03 19.06 14.16
CA ALA A 404 -1.42 19.42 15.52
C ALA A 404 -0.27 19.24 16.52
N TRP A 405 0.49 18.14 16.38
CA TRP A 405 1.65 17.88 17.21
C TRP A 405 2.79 18.87 16.94
N HIS A 406 3.05 19.19 15.67
CA HIS A 406 4.03 20.20 15.30
C HIS A 406 3.68 21.56 15.92
N ALA A 407 2.43 22.01 15.78
CA ALA A 407 1.97 23.26 16.41
C ALA A 407 2.15 23.25 17.94
N ARG A 408 1.94 22.09 18.57
CA ARG A 408 2.05 21.94 20.04
C ARG A 408 3.49 21.86 20.53
N TYR A 409 4.38 21.15 19.84
CA TYR A 409 5.72 20.83 20.33
C TYR A 409 6.83 21.64 19.66
N CYS A 410 6.59 22.17 18.46
CA CYS A 410 7.56 22.93 17.68
C CYS A 410 7.11 24.38 17.40
N GLY A 411 5.89 24.78 17.80
CA GLY A 411 5.35 26.14 17.61
C GLY A 411 6.03 27.17 18.54
N TRP A 412 5.87 28.45 18.21
CA TRP A 412 6.47 29.59 18.96
C TRP A 412 6.15 29.62 20.46
N PHE A 413 5.11 28.92 20.91
CA PHE A 413 4.71 28.85 22.34
C PHE A 413 5.20 27.60 23.07
N SER A 414 5.97 26.72 22.43
CA SER A 414 6.50 25.50 23.03
C SER A 414 7.72 25.73 23.93
N GLN A 415 8.26 26.95 23.94
CA GLN A 415 9.45 27.36 24.73
C GLN A 415 9.10 28.11 26.04
N ILE A 416 7.82 28.16 26.43
CA ILE A 416 7.38 28.72 27.72
C ILE A 416 6.92 27.51 28.61
#